data_28bdf58579c06f9b1aac6fc06433fe96
#
_entry.id   28bdf58579c06f9b1aac6fc06433fe96
#
_cell.length_a   1.000
_cell.length_b   1.000
_cell.length_c   1.000
_cell.angle_alpha   90.00
_cell.angle_beta   90.00
_cell.angle_gamma   90.00
#
_symmetry.space_group_name_H-M   'P 1'
#
loop_
_entity.id
_entity.type
_entity.pdbx_description
1 polymer ?
#
loop_
_entity_poly.entity_id
_entity_poly.type
_entity_poly.pdbx_seq_one_letter_code
_entity_poly.pdbx_strand_id
1 'polypeptide(L)'
;MTAKKTNELTSGRLSVQILLYSLPLIASNLLQVMFNMADVAVIGQFSGTAALGSVGSTTTLVNIFTGSLLGFGGGISVLAARYLGAHDWKDLHETTHTSLVLSLALGVFALALGQGFSPLFLRLLGTKPELLPGAVLYMRVYLLGMPGAALFNFGNAMFSAAGNTKKPLQYLTAAGILNIVLNLFFVIGLRWGVAGVAAASAISQTASGLLLLRALIVSGEEYGVTPAHIRLTRSKVSPLLWLCLPAALQNAVFYTSSLFVQAGVNSFDATMVAANAAAANADPLAYDVMAAFHTACASFVGQNYGAGNKERIRKSYHISLAYSFGVSACISALLLLFHRQFLGIFTSDPAVVQAGVTRLFVMGLSYPWSAFMDCTIAASRGLGKTMGPTVIVLLGSCVFRIIWVYTIFAYFGTIVSLYLLYIVSWFITAAFEIVMYRRYFHEQTSIFKKKPVVA
;
A
#
# COMPACT_ATOMS: atom_id res chain seq x y z
N MET A 1 28.43 28.02 0.57
CA MET A 1 27.33 27.15 0.17
C MET A 1 26.46 26.92 1.38
N THR A 2 25.30 27.55 1.46
CA THR A 2 24.35 27.37 2.56
C THR A 2 23.78 25.95 2.47
N ALA A 3 24.05 25.13 3.48
CA ALA A 3 23.47 23.80 3.60
C ALA A 3 21.95 23.93 3.51
N LYS A 4 21.37 23.48 2.39
CA LYS A 4 19.93 23.39 2.22
C LYS A 4 19.41 22.47 3.32
N LYS A 5 18.53 22.98 4.19
CA LYS A 5 17.91 22.18 5.26
C LYS A 5 17.26 20.95 4.63
N THR A 6 17.94 19.81 4.65
CA THR A 6 17.28 18.52 4.51
C THR A 6 16.22 18.43 5.61
N ASN A 7 15.03 17.97 5.29
CA ASN A 7 13.99 17.73 6.30
C ASN A 7 14.40 16.52 7.16
N GLU A 8 15.40 16.74 8.03
CA GLU A 8 15.93 15.68 8.89
C GLU A 8 14.86 15.23 9.87
N LEU A 9 14.50 13.94 9.77
CA LEU A 9 13.55 13.32 10.70
C LEU A 9 14.20 12.98 12.05
N THR A 10 15.48 13.29 12.19
CA THR A 10 16.30 13.01 13.38
C THR A 10 16.28 14.11 14.44
N SER A 11 15.76 15.30 14.12
CA SER A 11 15.70 16.48 15.01
C SER A 11 14.27 17.03 15.15
N GLY A 12 14.03 17.97 16.03
CA GLY A 12 12.74 18.66 16.20
C GLY A 12 11.66 17.87 16.97
N ARG A 13 10.43 18.45 17.02
CA ARG A 13 9.27 17.85 17.73
C ARG A 13 8.64 16.72 16.94
N LEU A 14 8.83 15.49 17.38
CA LEU A 14 8.38 14.27 16.68
C LEU A 14 6.88 14.25 16.37
N SER A 15 6.02 14.63 17.32
CA SER A 15 4.57 14.60 17.11
C SER A 15 4.14 15.46 15.92
N VAL A 16 4.61 16.71 15.89
CA VAL A 16 4.31 17.64 14.80
C VAL A 16 4.89 17.15 13.48
N GLN A 17 6.13 16.66 13.49
CA GLN A 17 6.80 16.19 12.28
C GLN A 17 6.11 14.96 11.70
N ILE A 18 5.74 13.97 12.52
CA ILE A 18 5.02 12.77 12.07
C ILE A 18 3.67 13.16 11.46
N LEU A 19 2.93 14.09 12.10
CA LEU A 19 1.66 14.56 11.58
C LEU A 19 1.84 15.27 10.23
N LEU A 20 2.74 16.25 10.14
CA LEU A 20 2.99 17.03 8.91
C LEU A 20 3.55 16.16 7.77
N TYR A 21 4.32 15.12 8.11
CA TYR A 21 4.80 14.14 7.15
C TYR A 21 3.66 13.25 6.61
N SER A 22 2.72 12.86 7.49
CA SER A 22 1.63 11.95 7.13
C SER A 22 0.52 12.64 6.34
N LEU A 23 0.27 13.94 6.51
CA LEU A 23 -0.81 14.65 5.81
C LEU A 23 -0.71 14.55 4.26
N PRO A 24 0.45 14.79 3.61
CA PRO A 24 0.54 14.61 2.17
C PRO A 24 0.38 13.14 1.73
N LEU A 25 0.79 12.18 2.56
CA LEU A 25 0.59 10.75 2.27
C LEU A 25 -0.89 10.38 2.35
N ILE A 26 -1.62 10.87 3.36
CA ILE A 26 -3.07 10.71 3.47
C ILE A 26 -3.75 11.26 2.20
N ALA A 27 -3.39 12.47 1.81
CA ALA A 27 -3.92 13.09 0.60
C ALA A 27 -3.59 12.26 -0.66
N SER A 28 -2.36 11.73 -0.77
CA SER A 28 -1.97 10.87 -1.89
C SER A 28 -2.79 9.59 -1.95
N ASN A 29 -2.97 8.92 -0.82
CA ASN A 29 -3.72 7.67 -0.75
C ASN A 29 -5.20 7.88 -1.08
N LEU A 30 -5.83 8.91 -0.52
CA LEU A 30 -7.22 9.26 -0.83
C LEU A 30 -7.41 9.66 -2.29
N LEU A 31 -6.46 10.41 -2.88
CA LEU A 31 -6.49 10.74 -4.30
C LEU A 31 -6.42 9.50 -5.19
N GLN A 32 -5.60 8.50 -4.84
CA GLN A 32 -5.54 7.24 -5.58
C GLN A 32 -6.89 6.51 -5.56
N VAL A 33 -7.57 6.47 -4.40
CA VAL A 33 -8.92 5.91 -4.31
C VAL A 33 -9.90 6.67 -5.20
N MET A 34 -9.87 8.02 -5.17
CA MET A 34 -10.73 8.85 -6.00
C MET A 34 -10.50 8.63 -7.51
N PHE A 35 -9.23 8.49 -7.93
CA PHE A 35 -8.92 8.22 -9.33
C PHE A 35 -9.40 6.85 -9.78
N ASN A 36 -9.23 5.81 -8.94
CA ASN A 36 -9.78 4.49 -9.22
C ASN A 36 -11.32 4.52 -9.32
N MET A 37 -11.99 5.28 -8.44
CA MET A 37 -13.43 5.46 -8.52
C MET A 37 -13.86 6.19 -9.79
N ALA A 38 -13.09 7.20 -10.22
CA ALA A 38 -13.36 7.92 -11.47
C ALA A 38 -13.22 6.99 -12.69
N ASP A 39 -12.19 6.13 -12.73
CA ASP A 39 -12.01 5.12 -13.77
C ASP A 39 -13.23 4.19 -13.88
N VAL A 40 -13.69 3.67 -12.74
CA VAL A 40 -14.87 2.79 -12.65
C VAL A 40 -16.15 3.54 -13.08
N ALA A 41 -16.32 4.80 -12.68
CA ALA A 41 -17.47 5.61 -13.04
C ALA A 41 -17.52 5.89 -14.55
N VAL A 42 -16.39 6.26 -15.16
CA VAL A 42 -16.31 6.53 -16.60
C VAL A 42 -16.64 5.27 -17.40
N ILE A 43 -16.06 4.11 -17.04
CA ILE A 43 -16.33 2.87 -17.77
C ILE A 43 -17.79 2.43 -17.63
N GLY A 44 -18.35 2.54 -16.41
CA GLY A 44 -19.73 2.15 -16.12
C GLY A 44 -20.76 2.99 -16.85
N GLN A 45 -20.54 4.30 -16.93
CA GLN A 45 -21.48 5.22 -17.59
C GLN A 45 -21.40 5.21 -19.12
N PHE A 46 -20.18 5.05 -19.69
CA PHE A 46 -19.97 5.26 -21.13
C PHE A 46 -19.68 3.97 -21.91
N SER A 47 -19.36 2.85 -21.27
CA SER A 47 -18.99 1.61 -21.95
C SER A 47 -19.89 0.42 -21.63
N GLY A 48 -20.84 0.59 -20.71
CA GLY A 48 -21.86 -0.40 -20.34
C GLY A 48 -21.41 -1.45 -19.33
N THR A 49 -22.36 -2.30 -18.93
CA THR A 49 -22.22 -3.24 -17.82
C THR A 49 -21.19 -4.34 -18.07
N ALA A 50 -21.05 -4.82 -19.31
CA ALA A 50 -20.06 -5.83 -19.67
C ALA A 50 -18.62 -5.31 -19.54
N ALA A 51 -18.38 -4.05 -19.95
CA ALA A 51 -17.09 -3.39 -19.80
C ALA A 51 -16.75 -3.17 -18.30
N LEU A 52 -17.73 -2.71 -17.52
CA LEU A 52 -17.60 -2.56 -16.07
C LEU A 52 -17.28 -3.90 -15.39
N GLY A 53 -17.99 -4.97 -15.76
CA GLY A 53 -17.75 -6.32 -15.24
C GLY A 53 -16.37 -6.85 -15.62
N SER A 54 -15.89 -6.56 -16.84
CA SER A 54 -14.54 -6.92 -17.28
C SER A 54 -13.47 -6.25 -16.44
N VAL A 55 -13.57 -4.93 -16.18
CA VAL A 55 -12.64 -4.18 -15.32
C VAL A 55 -12.73 -4.68 -13.88
N GLY A 56 -13.94 -4.85 -13.33
CA GLY A 56 -14.14 -5.33 -11.97
C GLY A 56 -13.51 -6.70 -11.71
N SER A 57 -13.56 -7.62 -12.68
CA SER A 57 -12.94 -8.95 -12.55
C SER A 57 -11.40 -8.93 -12.52
N THR A 58 -10.77 -7.82 -12.93
CA THR A 58 -9.30 -7.67 -12.89
C THR A 58 -8.77 -7.08 -11.58
N THR A 59 -9.64 -6.49 -10.75
CA THR A 59 -9.25 -5.68 -9.58
C THR A 59 -8.28 -6.42 -8.65
N THR A 60 -8.52 -7.70 -8.36
CA THR A 60 -7.65 -8.49 -7.47
C THR A 60 -6.25 -8.64 -8.07
N LEU A 61 -6.15 -8.94 -9.38
CA LEU A 61 -4.85 -9.06 -10.04
C LEU A 61 -4.10 -7.73 -10.09
N VAL A 62 -4.81 -6.65 -10.42
CA VAL A 62 -4.24 -5.29 -10.37
C VAL A 62 -3.67 -5.01 -8.99
N ASN A 63 -4.42 -5.31 -7.92
CA ASN A 63 -3.97 -5.09 -6.55
C ASN A 63 -2.77 -5.97 -6.16
N ILE A 64 -2.68 -7.20 -6.66
CA ILE A 64 -1.52 -8.07 -6.44
C ILE A 64 -0.26 -7.45 -7.07
N PHE A 65 -0.35 -7.02 -8.33
CA PHE A 65 0.79 -6.41 -9.03
C PHE A 65 1.19 -5.06 -8.42
N THR A 66 0.24 -4.15 -8.23
CA THR A 66 0.51 -2.81 -7.68
C THR A 66 0.93 -2.86 -6.20
N GLY A 67 0.29 -3.73 -5.41
CA GLY A 67 0.66 -3.96 -4.01
C GLY A 67 2.07 -4.55 -3.85
N SER A 68 2.51 -5.41 -4.79
CA SER A 68 3.88 -5.91 -4.80
C SER A 68 4.90 -4.79 -5.04
N LEU A 69 4.63 -3.87 -5.98
CA LEU A 69 5.46 -2.69 -6.23
C LEU A 69 5.50 -1.76 -5.02
N LEU A 70 4.35 -1.55 -4.37
CA LEU A 70 4.25 -0.73 -3.16
C LEU A 70 5.08 -1.33 -2.01
N GLY A 71 4.96 -2.63 -1.78
CA GLY A 71 5.76 -3.35 -0.76
C GLY A 71 7.25 -3.27 -1.04
N PHE A 72 7.65 -3.41 -2.31
CA PHE A 72 9.04 -3.26 -2.73
C PHE A 72 9.57 -1.85 -2.45
N GLY A 73 8.80 -0.82 -2.80
CA GLY A 73 9.11 0.59 -2.48
C GLY A 73 9.27 0.84 -0.98
N GLY A 74 8.43 0.21 -0.15
CA GLY A 74 8.55 0.28 1.31
C GLY A 74 9.91 -0.19 1.83
N GLY A 75 10.44 -1.29 1.29
CA GLY A 75 11.79 -1.77 1.62
C GLY A 75 12.90 -0.80 1.20
N ILE A 76 12.78 -0.20 0.02
CA ILE A 76 13.71 0.85 -0.47
C ILE A 76 13.72 2.03 0.50
N SER A 77 12.52 2.54 0.87
CA SER A 77 12.37 3.68 1.77
C SER A 77 13.05 3.46 3.12
N VAL A 78 12.92 2.27 3.69
CA VAL A 78 13.57 1.90 4.96
C VAL A 78 15.09 1.93 4.84
N LEU A 79 15.66 1.31 3.80
CA LEU A 79 17.12 1.24 3.66
C LEU A 79 17.71 2.63 3.36
N ALA A 80 17.07 3.41 2.50
CA ALA A 80 17.45 4.78 2.23
C ALA A 80 17.36 5.67 3.48
N ALA A 81 16.27 5.56 4.27
CA ALA A 81 16.12 6.28 5.52
C ALA A 81 17.24 5.97 6.52
N ARG A 82 17.68 4.71 6.61
CA ARG A 82 18.78 4.32 7.50
C ARG A 82 20.10 4.97 7.10
N TYR A 83 20.45 4.95 5.81
CA TYR A 83 21.68 5.59 5.32
C TYR A 83 21.63 7.12 5.45
N LEU A 84 20.45 7.73 5.20
CA LEU A 84 20.24 9.16 5.43
C LEU A 84 20.46 9.52 6.90
N GLY A 85 19.89 8.75 7.83
CA GLY A 85 20.07 9.00 9.26
C GLY A 85 21.49 8.75 9.77
N ALA A 86 22.23 7.85 9.11
CA ALA A 86 23.63 7.57 9.41
C ALA A 86 24.60 8.54 8.73
N HIS A 87 24.13 9.46 7.87
CA HIS A 87 24.94 10.31 7.00
C HIS A 87 25.94 9.52 6.13
N ASP A 88 25.59 8.28 5.76
CA ASP A 88 26.39 7.43 4.89
C ASP A 88 26.03 7.66 3.42
N TRP A 89 26.57 8.74 2.87
CA TRP A 89 26.25 9.22 1.52
C TRP A 89 26.68 8.23 0.43
N LYS A 90 27.80 7.53 0.65
CA LYS A 90 28.29 6.53 -0.31
C LYS A 90 27.31 5.37 -0.43
N ASP A 91 26.93 4.79 0.71
CA ASP A 91 26.03 3.66 0.75
C ASP A 91 24.61 4.06 0.29
N LEU A 92 24.18 5.29 0.61
CA LEU A 92 22.94 5.86 0.10
C LEU A 92 22.94 5.95 -1.42
N HIS A 93 23.99 6.55 -2.01
CA HIS A 93 24.13 6.73 -3.45
C HIS A 93 24.10 5.39 -4.20
N GLU A 94 24.92 4.41 -3.75
CA GLU A 94 24.93 3.06 -4.34
C GLU A 94 23.56 2.37 -4.22
N THR A 95 22.88 2.54 -3.08
CA THR A 95 21.54 1.99 -2.85
C THR A 95 20.49 2.64 -3.75
N THR A 96 20.51 3.96 -3.91
CA THR A 96 19.60 4.70 -4.79
C THR A 96 19.64 4.18 -6.22
N HIS A 97 20.86 4.06 -6.81
CA HIS A 97 21.01 3.59 -8.19
C HIS A 97 20.67 2.11 -8.36
N THR A 98 21.07 1.27 -7.38
CA THR A 98 20.71 -0.15 -7.39
C THR A 98 19.20 -0.36 -7.24
N SER A 99 18.54 0.42 -6.38
CA SER A 99 17.08 0.37 -6.18
C SER A 99 16.30 0.77 -7.44
N LEU A 100 16.79 1.78 -8.16
CA LEU A 100 16.20 2.20 -9.44
C LEU A 100 16.22 1.05 -10.45
N VAL A 101 17.37 0.40 -10.61
CA VAL A 101 17.52 -0.74 -11.55
C VAL A 101 16.62 -1.91 -11.14
N LEU A 102 16.61 -2.27 -9.85
CA LEU A 102 15.78 -3.37 -9.35
C LEU A 102 14.28 -3.06 -9.45
N SER A 103 13.87 -1.82 -9.18
CA SER A 103 12.46 -1.42 -9.34
C SER A 103 12.01 -1.51 -10.78
N LEU A 104 12.83 -1.01 -11.71
CA LEU A 104 12.53 -1.10 -13.14
C LEU A 104 12.48 -2.56 -13.62
N ALA A 105 13.43 -3.39 -13.16
CA ALA A 105 13.45 -4.82 -13.48
C ALA A 105 12.18 -5.53 -12.96
N LEU A 106 11.72 -5.20 -11.75
CA LEU A 106 10.47 -5.72 -11.19
C LEU A 106 9.25 -5.26 -12.00
N GLY A 107 9.21 -3.99 -12.41
CA GLY A 107 8.13 -3.46 -13.26
C GLY A 107 8.06 -4.13 -14.62
N VAL A 108 9.22 -4.36 -15.25
CA VAL A 108 9.33 -5.09 -16.53
C VAL A 108 8.97 -6.58 -16.34
N PHE A 109 9.38 -7.19 -15.25
CA PHE A 109 9.00 -8.56 -14.91
C PHE A 109 7.48 -8.69 -14.73
N ALA A 110 6.85 -7.76 -13.99
CA ALA A 110 5.39 -7.72 -13.82
C ALA A 110 4.66 -7.56 -15.15
N LEU A 111 5.17 -6.68 -16.03
CA LEU A 111 4.66 -6.51 -17.39
C LEU A 111 4.76 -7.81 -18.19
N ALA A 112 5.92 -8.45 -18.23
CA ALA A 112 6.14 -9.69 -18.99
C ALA A 112 5.24 -10.83 -18.49
N LEU A 113 5.14 -10.98 -17.16
CA LEU A 113 4.27 -11.98 -16.53
C LEU A 113 2.81 -11.73 -16.88
N GLY A 114 2.36 -10.48 -16.81
CA GLY A 114 0.98 -10.15 -17.16
C GLY A 114 0.66 -10.31 -18.64
N GLN A 115 1.57 -9.94 -19.55
CA GLN A 115 1.36 -10.15 -20.97
C GLN A 115 1.21 -11.64 -21.32
N GLY A 116 2.03 -12.50 -20.73
CA GLY A 116 2.01 -13.95 -20.98
C GLY A 116 0.85 -14.67 -20.31
N PHE A 117 0.55 -14.33 -19.03
CA PHE A 117 -0.29 -15.15 -18.18
C PHE A 117 -1.63 -14.56 -17.77
N SER A 118 -1.99 -13.34 -18.22
CA SER A 118 -3.30 -12.72 -17.88
C SER A 118 -4.51 -13.63 -18.16
N PRO A 119 -4.61 -14.34 -19.29
CA PRO A 119 -5.74 -15.24 -19.53
C PRO A 119 -5.82 -16.39 -18.51
N LEU A 120 -4.67 -16.95 -18.13
CA LEU A 120 -4.58 -18.01 -17.14
C LEU A 120 -5.01 -17.54 -15.77
N PHE A 121 -4.45 -16.41 -15.31
CA PHE A 121 -4.77 -15.84 -13.99
C PHE A 121 -6.24 -15.47 -13.85
N LEU A 122 -6.83 -14.86 -14.87
CA LEU A 122 -8.24 -14.48 -14.86
C LEU A 122 -9.16 -15.70 -14.86
N ARG A 123 -8.81 -16.78 -15.59
CA ARG A 123 -9.55 -18.06 -15.53
C ARG A 123 -9.47 -18.70 -14.16
N LEU A 124 -8.27 -18.73 -13.54
CA LEU A 124 -8.08 -19.26 -12.18
C LEU A 124 -8.88 -18.49 -11.13
N LEU A 125 -9.10 -17.19 -11.34
CA LEU A 125 -9.95 -16.36 -10.48
C LEU A 125 -11.44 -16.50 -10.78
N GLY A 126 -11.84 -17.37 -11.72
CA GLY A 126 -13.25 -17.64 -12.03
C GLY A 126 -13.91 -16.53 -12.85
N THR A 127 -13.16 -15.74 -13.62
CA THR A 127 -13.75 -14.72 -14.52
C THR A 127 -14.69 -15.40 -15.51
N LYS A 128 -15.92 -14.89 -15.63
CA LYS A 128 -16.93 -15.42 -16.55
C LYS A 128 -16.43 -15.40 -18.00
N PRO A 129 -16.73 -16.42 -18.82
CA PRO A 129 -16.25 -16.50 -20.20
C PRO A 129 -16.63 -15.28 -21.05
N GLU A 130 -17.78 -14.67 -20.79
CA GLU A 130 -18.29 -13.49 -21.49
C GLU A 130 -17.46 -12.22 -21.21
N LEU A 131 -16.90 -12.12 -19.99
CA LEU A 131 -16.10 -10.96 -19.54
C LEU A 131 -14.60 -11.15 -19.83
N LEU A 132 -14.17 -12.41 -20.04
CA LEU A 132 -12.76 -12.75 -20.15
C LEU A 132 -12.00 -11.99 -21.24
N PRO A 133 -12.54 -11.82 -22.48
CA PRO A 133 -11.83 -11.07 -23.53
C PRO A 133 -11.56 -9.63 -23.12
N GLY A 134 -12.57 -8.93 -22.56
CA GLY A 134 -12.44 -7.55 -22.08
C GLY A 134 -11.48 -7.44 -20.90
N ALA A 135 -11.54 -8.37 -19.96
CA ALA A 135 -10.66 -8.42 -18.79
C ALA A 135 -9.18 -8.64 -19.20
N VAL A 136 -8.92 -9.55 -20.14
CA VAL A 136 -7.57 -9.80 -20.67
C VAL A 136 -7.05 -8.56 -21.39
N LEU A 137 -7.88 -7.91 -22.22
CA LEU A 137 -7.51 -6.68 -22.91
C LEU A 137 -7.14 -5.57 -21.91
N TYR A 138 -8.01 -5.36 -20.91
CA TYR A 138 -7.74 -4.39 -19.84
C TYR A 138 -6.40 -4.68 -19.14
N MET A 139 -6.20 -5.91 -18.67
CA MET A 139 -4.98 -6.30 -17.96
C MET A 139 -3.73 -6.07 -18.80
N ARG A 140 -3.73 -6.50 -20.05
CA ARG A 140 -2.57 -6.34 -20.94
C ARG A 140 -2.21 -4.88 -21.16
N VAL A 141 -3.20 -4.04 -21.42
CA VAL A 141 -2.98 -2.61 -21.64
C VAL A 141 -2.57 -1.91 -20.33
N TYR A 142 -3.26 -2.21 -19.24
CA TYR A 142 -2.93 -1.64 -17.91
C TYR A 142 -1.49 -1.94 -17.49
N LEU A 143 -1.06 -3.20 -17.69
CA LEU A 143 0.28 -3.65 -17.28
C LEU A 143 1.42 -3.04 -18.11
N LEU A 144 1.14 -2.42 -19.26
CA LEU A 144 2.14 -1.58 -19.96
C LEU A 144 2.63 -0.42 -19.08
N GLY A 145 1.80 0.03 -18.14
CA GLY A 145 2.15 1.05 -17.14
C GLY A 145 3.03 0.56 -15.98
N MET A 146 3.25 -0.76 -15.81
CA MET A 146 3.96 -1.29 -14.65
C MET A 146 5.41 -0.79 -14.48
N PRO A 147 6.22 -0.64 -15.54
CA PRO A 147 7.54 -0.02 -15.40
C PRO A 147 7.45 1.41 -14.88
N GLY A 148 6.45 2.19 -15.35
CA GLY A 148 6.18 3.55 -14.87
C GLY A 148 5.72 3.58 -13.41
N ALA A 149 4.82 2.66 -13.02
CA ALA A 149 4.40 2.49 -11.64
C ALA A 149 5.57 2.11 -10.71
N ALA A 150 6.48 1.27 -11.18
CA ALA A 150 7.69 0.91 -10.45
C ALA A 150 8.61 2.12 -10.22
N LEU A 151 8.79 2.97 -11.25
CA LEU A 151 9.52 4.23 -11.13
C LEU A 151 8.84 5.20 -10.16
N PHE A 152 7.50 5.28 -10.18
CA PHE A 152 6.75 6.09 -9.22
C PHE A 152 6.98 5.60 -7.79
N ASN A 153 6.84 4.30 -7.53
CA ASN A 153 7.04 3.71 -6.19
C ASN A 153 8.48 3.89 -5.71
N PHE A 154 9.47 3.74 -6.60
CA PHE A 154 10.87 4.06 -6.31
C PHE A 154 11.06 5.52 -5.90
N GLY A 155 10.58 6.46 -6.72
CA GLY A 155 10.69 7.89 -6.44
C GLY A 155 9.97 8.29 -5.17
N ASN A 156 8.75 7.78 -4.95
CA ASN A 156 7.99 7.98 -3.72
C ASN A 156 8.75 7.45 -2.49
N ALA A 157 9.39 6.27 -2.60
CA ALA A 157 10.20 5.70 -1.53
C ALA A 157 11.40 6.58 -1.17
N MET A 158 12.12 7.11 -2.15
CA MET A 158 13.29 7.97 -1.95
C MET A 158 12.89 9.31 -1.32
N PHE A 159 11.86 9.99 -1.85
CA PHE A 159 11.36 11.24 -1.27
C PHE A 159 10.79 11.04 0.15
N SER A 160 10.08 9.95 0.39
CA SER A 160 9.56 9.60 1.72
C SER A 160 10.70 9.33 2.70
N ALA A 161 11.73 8.59 2.31
CA ALA A 161 12.92 8.37 3.13
C ALA A 161 13.62 9.68 3.52
N ALA A 162 13.63 10.66 2.60
CA ALA A 162 14.20 11.99 2.82
C ALA A 162 13.27 12.98 3.54
N GLY A 163 12.08 12.56 3.97
CA GLY A 163 11.14 13.42 4.67
C GLY A 163 10.29 14.35 3.79
N ASN A 164 10.37 14.22 2.47
CA ASN A 164 9.66 15.08 1.52
C ASN A 164 8.46 14.36 0.88
N THR A 165 7.36 14.24 1.60
CA THR A 165 6.13 13.60 1.09
C THR A 165 5.27 14.51 0.20
N LYS A 166 5.59 15.80 0.12
CA LYS A 166 4.84 16.76 -0.71
C LYS A 166 5.11 16.59 -2.21
N LYS A 167 6.35 16.32 -2.59
CA LYS A 167 6.71 16.16 -4.02
C LYS A 167 5.99 14.98 -4.68
N PRO A 168 5.97 13.77 -4.09
CA PRO A 168 5.17 12.66 -4.64
C PRO A 168 3.69 13.01 -4.79
N LEU A 169 3.08 13.68 -3.81
CA LEU A 169 1.69 14.14 -3.89
C LEU A 169 1.45 15.08 -5.09
N GLN A 170 2.33 16.06 -5.32
CA GLN A 170 2.19 17.01 -6.43
C GLN A 170 2.18 16.29 -7.79
N TYR A 171 3.12 15.36 -8.00
CA TYR A 171 3.20 14.62 -9.26
C TYR A 171 2.08 13.60 -9.42
N LEU A 172 1.63 12.99 -8.32
CA LEU A 172 0.46 12.11 -8.33
C LEU A 172 -0.82 12.90 -8.70
N THR A 173 -0.99 14.10 -8.14
CA THR A 173 -2.13 14.97 -8.47
C THR A 173 -2.12 15.34 -9.96
N ALA A 174 -0.97 15.75 -10.49
CA ALA A 174 -0.84 16.06 -11.92
C ALA A 174 -1.16 14.84 -12.80
N ALA A 175 -0.64 13.66 -12.45
CA ALA A 175 -0.91 12.43 -13.16
C ALA A 175 -2.38 11.98 -13.05
N GLY A 176 -3.02 12.21 -11.91
CA GLY A 176 -4.44 11.90 -11.74
C GLY A 176 -5.35 12.81 -12.57
N ILE A 177 -5.04 14.10 -12.67
CA ILE A 177 -5.73 15.02 -13.57
C ILE A 177 -5.55 14.54 -15.04
N LEU A 178 -4.31 14.18 -15.41
CA LEU A 178 -4.02 13.61 -16.72
C LEU A 178 -4.82 12.34 -16.97
N ASN A 179 -4.91 11.44 -15.98
CA ASN A 179 -5.70 10.21 -16.07
C ASN A 179 -7.17 10.49 -16.36
N ILE A 180 -7.81 11.42 -15.65
CA ILE A 180 -9.22 11.81 -15.88
C ILE A 180 -9.40 12.36 -17.30
N VAL A 181 -8.53 13.26 -17.73
CA VAL A 181 -8.59 13.85 -19.09
C VAL A 181 -8.44 12.77 -20.17
N LEU A 182 -7.47 11.86 -19.99
CA LEU A 182 -7.24 10.76 -20.93
C LEU A 182 -8.40 9.74 -20.92
N ASN A 183 -9.00 9.46 -19.76
CA ASN A 183 -10.19 8.62 -19.68
C ASN A 183 -11.34 9.18 -20.51
N LEU A 184 -11.65 10.46 -20.32
CA LEU A 184 -12.70 11.12 -21.10
C LEU A 184 -12.37 11.11 -22.60
N PHE A 185 -11.13 11.38 -22.96
CA PHE A 185 -10.69 11.39 -24.36
C PHE A 185 -10.75 9.99 -25.00
N PHE A 186 -10.20 8.96 -24.36
CA PHE A 186 -10.17 7.61 -24.93
C PHE A 186 -11.52 6.92 -24.89
N VAL A 187 -12.30 7.07 -23.79
CA VAL A 187 -13.56 6.37 -23.63
C VAL A 187 -14.69 7.08 -24.37
N ILE A 188 -14.80 8.39 -24.25
CA ILE A 188 -15.89 9.16 -24.88
C ILE A 188 -15.51 9.58 -26.29
N GLY A 189 -14.31 10.17 -26.48
CA GLY A 189 -13.85 10.67 -27.77
C GLY A 189 -13.56 9.56 -28.77
N LEU A 190 -12.70 8.61 -28.41
CA LEU A 190 -12.27 7.53 -29.29
C LEU A 190 -13.10 6.24 -29.16
N ARG A 191 -13.96 6.13 -28.13
CA ARG A 191 -14.81 4.96 -27.86
C ARG A 191 -14.03 3.64 -27.68
N TRP A 192 -12.84 3.73 -27.07
CA TRP A 192 -11.98 2.56 -26.83
C TRP A 192 -12.44 1.68 -25.66
N GLY A 193 -13.48 2.07 -24.92
CA GLY A 193 -14.04 1.28 -23.82
C GLY A 193 -12.99 0.86 -22.79
N VAL A 194 -12.93 -0.43 -22.49
CA VAL A 194 -11.99 -1.01 -21.50
C VAL A 194 -10.52 -0.69 -21.80
N ALA A 195 -10.12 -0.74 -23.09
CA ALA A 195 -8.75 -0.42 -23.49
C ALA A 195 -8.41 1.06 -23.23
N GLY A 196 -9.41 1.95 -23.37
CA GLY A 196 -9.23 3.38 -23.12
C GLY A 196 -8.90 3.71 -21.68
N VAL A 197 -9.65 3.13 -20.72
CA VAL A 197 -9.37 3.32 -19.29
C VAL A 197 -8.01 2.73 -18.90
N ALA A 198 -7.70 1.53 -19.40
CA ALA A 198 -6.41 0.90 -19.15
C ALA A 198 -5.23 1.71 -19.70
N ALA A 199 -5.38 2.27 -20.91
CA ALA A 199 -4.37 3.13 -21.55
C ALA A 199 -4.19 4.46 -20.78
N ALA A 200 -5.29 5.09 -20.35
CA ALA A 200 -5.24 6.30 -19.53
C ALA A 200 -4.46 6.06 -18.24
N SER A 201 -4.75 4.96 -17.54
CA SER A 201 -4.05 4.58 -16.31
C SER A 201 -2.57 4.25 -16.56
N ALA A 202 -2.24 3.50 -17.61
CA ALA A 202 -0.85 3.16 -17.97
C ALA A 202 -0.02 4.40 -18.32
N ILE A 203 -0.57 5.34 -19.11
CA ILE A 203 0.10 6.59 -19.48
C ILE A 203 0.30 7.47 -18.26
N SER A 204 -0.71 7.63 -17.40
CA SER A 204 -0.66 8.49 -16.22
C SER A 204 0.32 7.96 -15.18
N GLN A 205 0.36 6.65 -14.94
CA GLN A 205 1.35 6.00 -14.08
C GLN A 205 2.78 6.19 -14.61
N THR A 206 2.97 6.04 -15.91
CA THR A 206 4.27 6.25 -16.56
C THR A 206 4.69 7.71 -16.46
N ALA A 207 3.79 8.66 -16.71
CA ALA A 207 4.05 10.08 -16.59
C ALA A 207 4.45 10.46 -15.15
N SER A 208 3.74 9.97 -14.14
CA SER A 208 4.08 10.23 -12.72
C SER A 208 5.44 9.65 -12.34
N GLY A 209 5.75 8.44 -12.79
CA GLY A 209 7.05 7.80 -12.56
C GLY A 209 8.21 8.57 -13.18
N LEU A 210 8.05 8.99 -14.43
CA LEU A 210 9.06 9.79 -15.15
C LEU A 210 9.24 11.18 -14.52
N LEU A 211 8.16 11.82 -14.07
CA LEU A 211 8.23 13.13 -13.40
C LEU A 211 8.96 13.01 -12.05
N LEU A 212 8.70 11.96 -11.26
CA LEU A 212 9.43 11.73 -10.02
C LEU A 212 10.90 11.38 -10.26
N LEU A 213 11.20 10.56 -11.26
CA LEU A 213 12.59 10.26 -11.65
C LEU A 213 13.33 11.53 -12.07
N ARG A 214 12.71 12.37 -12.93
CA ARG A 214 13.26 13.68 -13.28
C ARG A 214 13.51 14.56 -12.05
N ALA A 215 12.56 14.57 -11.11
CA ALA A 215 12.69 15.34 -9.87
C ALA A 215 13.89 14.86 -9.04
N LEU A 216 14.18 13.55 -8.99
CA LEU A 216 15.36 13.01 -8.32
C LEU A 216 16.66 13.39 -9.06
N ILE A 217 16.65 13.39 -10.40
CA ILE A 217 17.82 13.75 -11.21
C ILE A 217 18.19 15.24 -11.02
N VAL A 218 17.17 16.11 -10.99
CA VAL A 218 17.38 17.58 -10.91
C VAL A 218 17.50 18.06 -9.45
N SER A 219 17.24 17.22 -8.47
CA SER A 219 17.19 17.64 -7.05
C SER A 219 18.52 18.20 -6.53
N GLY A 220 19.64 17.68 -7.01
CA GLY A 220 20.98 18.00 -6.49
C GLY A 220 21.19 17.55 -5.02
N GLU A 221 20.32 16.68 -4.50
CA GLU A 221 20.39 16.15 -3.15
C GLU A 221 21.19 14.83 -3.13
N GLU A 222 21.72 14.44 -1.98
CA GLU A 222 22.52 13.23 -1.82
C GLU A 222 21.76 11.93 -2.14
N TYR A 223 20.41 11.96 -1.99
CA TYR A 223 19.54 10.85 -2.38
C TYR A 223 19.07 10.92 -3.85
N GLY A 224 19.57 11.91 -4.61
CA GLY A 224 19.24 12.09 -6.02
C GLY A 224 19.80 10.99 -6.92
N VAL A 225 19.32 10.95 -8.15
CA VAL A 225 19.78 10.03 -9.17
C VAL A 225 20.74 10.76 -10.11
N THR A 226 21.95 10.23 -10.25
CA THR A 226 22.94 10.70 -11.24
C THR A 226 22.96 9.73 -12.42
N PRO A 227 22.49 10.13 -13.63
CA PRO A 227 22.38 9.22 -14.77
C PRO A 227 23.66 8.46 -15.12
N ALA A 228 24.83 9.12 -15.01
CA ALA A 228 26.13 8.50 -15.27
C ALA A 228 26.52 7.39 -14.26
N HIS A 229 25.88 7.35 -13.10
CA HIS A 229 26.17 6.38 -12.04
C HIS A 229 25.10 5.28 -11.92
N ILE A 230 24.12 5.22 -12.83
CA ILE A 230 23.11 4.16 -12.82
C ILE A 230 23.78 2.83 -13.10
N ARG A 231 23.93 2.05 -12.05
CA ARG A 231 24.51 0.69 -12.11
C ARG A 231 23.97 -0.17 -10.97
N LEU A 232 24.07 -1.46 -11.17
CA LEU A 232 23.72 -2.46 -10.17
C LEU A 232 24.96 -2.75 -9.31
N THR A 233 24.97 -2.25 -8.07
CA THR A 233 26.07 -2.50 -7.12
C THR A 233 25.79 -3.80 -6.38
N ARG A 234 26.60 -4.83 -6.67
CA ARG A 234 26.37 -6.21 -6.19
C ARG A 234 26.24 -6.32 -4.67
N SER A 235 26.98 -5.52 -3.91
CA SER A 235 26.92 -5.48 -2.45
C SER A 235 25.59 -4.94 -1.90
N LYS A 236 24.82 -4.16 -2.70
CA LYS A 236 23.53 -3.56 -2.30
C LYS A 236 22.34 -4.40 -2.74
N VAL A 237 22.50 -5.34 -3.67
CA VAL A 237 21.40 -6.19 -4.17
C VAL A 237 20.82 -7.06 -3.05
N SER A 238 21.69 -7.79 -2.33
CA SER A 238 21.20 -8.69 -1.27
C SER A 238 20.48 -7.96 -0.13
N PRO A 239 21.02 -6.88 0.47
CA PRO A 239 20.29 -6.11 1.49
C PRO A 239 18.94 -5.57 1.01
N LEU A 240 18.87 -5.05 -0.25
CA LEU A 240 17.64 -4.57 -0.84
C LEU A 240 16.62 -5.70 -0.99
N LEU A 241 17.00 -6.83 -1.59
CA LEU A 241 16.10 -7.95 -1.80
C LEU A 241 15.59 -8.52 -0.47
N TRP A 242 16.43 -8.60 0.57
CA TRP A 242 16.01 -9.05 1.90
C TRP A 242 14.97 -8.15 2.57
N LEU A 243 14.97 -6.85 2.28
CA LEU A 243 13.96 -5.91 2.78
C LEU A 243 12.72 -5.83 1.88
N CYS A 244 12.93 -5.81 0.56
CA CYS A 244 11.87 -5.52 -0.41
C CYS A 244 11.03 -6.74 -0.76
N LEU A 245 11.65 -7.92 -1.01
CA LEU A 245 10.89 -9.10 -1.46
C LEU A 245 9.89 -9.61 -0.41
N PRO A 246 10.23 -9.74 0.89
CA PRO A 246 9.26 -10.17 1.89
C PRO A 246 8.07 -9.21 1.98
N ALA A 247 8.31 -7.90 1.89
CA ALA A 247 7.25 -6.90 1.93
C ALA A 247 6.34 -6.96 0.69
N ALA A 248 6.92 -7.15 -0.51
CA ALA A 248 6.17 -7.34 -1.74
C ALA A 248 5.33 -8.62 -1.70
N LEU A 249 5.92 -9.74 -1.25
CA LEU A 249 5.24 -11.02 -1.10
C LEU A 249 4.11 -10.93 -0.07
N GLN A 250 4.31 -10.26 1.05
CA GLN A 250 3.28 -10.07 2.07
C GLN A 250 2.03 -9.40 1.48
N ASN A 251 2.20 -8.32 0.69
CA ASN A 251 1.07 -7.66 0.06
C ASN A 251 0.35 -8.56 -0.94
N ALA A 252 1.09 -9.29 -1.80
CA ALA A 252 0.51 -10.22 -2.76
C ALA A 252 -0.32 -11.32 -2.07
N VAL A 253 0.23 -11.95 -1.03
CA VAL A 253 -0.47 -13.00 -0.28
C VAL A 253 -1.66 -12.46 0.50
N PHE A 254 -1.57 -11.24 1.01
CA PHE A 254 -2.67 -10.59 1.72
C PHE A 254 -3.90 -10.40 0.79
N TYR A 255 -3.70 -9.91 -0.44
CA TYR A 255 -4.77 -9.81 -1.43
C TYR A 255 -5.32 -11.19 -1.83
N THR A 256 -4.45 -12.19 -1.98
CA THR A 256 -4.88 -13.56 -2.28
C THR A 256 -5.72 -14.15 -1.15
N SER A 257 -5.36 -13.92 0.11
CA SER A 257 -6.12 -14.43 1.27
C SER A 257 -7.54 -13.83 1.35
N SER A 258 -7.72 -12.61 0.86
CA SER A 258 -9.02 -11.95 0.82
C SER A 258 -10.03 -12.66 -0.10
N LEU A 259 -9.57 -13.41 -1.10
CA LEU A 259 -10.43 -14.22 -1.98
C LEU A 259 -11.14 -15.34 -1.22
N PHE A 260 -10.49 -15.95 -0.25
CA PHE A 260 -11.12 -16.99 0.57
C PHE A 260 -12.23 -16.43 1.45
N VAL A 261 -12.04 -15.22 1.97
CA VAL A 261 -13.09 -14.52 2.74
C VAL A 261 -14.25 -14.15 1.82
N GLN A 262 -13.96 -13.66 0.60
CA GLN A 262 -15.00 -13.35 -0.37
C GLN A 262 -15.79 -14.59 -0.80
N ALA A 263 -15.13 -15.75 -0.93
CA ALA A 263 -15.82 -17.01 -1.18
C ALA A 263 -16.81 -17.37 -0.04
N GLY A 264 -16.42 -17.10 1.22
CA GLY A 264 -17.33 -17.21 2.36
C GLY A 264 -18.52 -16.26 2.28
N VAL A 265 -18.33 -15.00 1.87
CA VAL A 265 -19.43 -14.06 1.64
C VAL A 265 -20.36 -14.54 0.52
N ASN A 266 -19.82 -15.06 -0.55
CA ASN A 266 -20.58 -15.54 -1.70
C ASN A 266 -21.44 -16.78 -1.40
N SER A 267 -21.27 -17.44 -0.25
CA SER A 267 -22.14 -18.53 0.19
C SER A 267 -23.50 -18.05 0.74
N PHE A 268 -23.65 -16.74 0.96
CA PHE A 268 -24.91 -16.13 1.38
C PHE A 268 -25.78 -15.70 0.18
N ASP A 269 -26.97 -15.18 0.47
CA ASP A 269 -27.88 -14.66 -0.55
C ASP A 269 -27.34 -13.41 -1.27
N ALA A 270 -27.98 -13.02 -2.37
CA ALA A 270 -27.58 -11.87 -3.16
C ALA A 270 -27.63 -10.54 -2.38
N THR A 271 -28.59 -10.43 -1.43
CA THR A 271 -28.71 -9.25 -0.56
C THR A 271 -27.49 -9.09 0.32
N MET A 272 -27.01 -10.16 0.94
CA MET A 272 -25.83 -10.14 1.80
C MET A 272 -24.55 -9.86 0.99
N VAL A 273 -24.43 -10.46 -0.20
CA VAL A 273 -23.29 -10.18 -1.10
C VAL A 273 -23.25 -8.72 -1.52
N ALA A 274 -24.40 -8.14 -1.90
CA ALA A 274 -24.50 -6.72 -2.24
C ALA A 274 -24.21 -5.81 -1.03
N ALA A 275 -24.70 -6.18 0.15
CA ALA A 275 -24.44 -5.48 1.40
C ALA A 275 -22.96 -5.47 1.78
N ASN A 276 -22.29 -6.62 1.65
CA ASN A 276 -20.84 -6.72 1.86
C ASN A 276 -20.09 -5.82 0.88
N ALA A 277 -20.45 -5.80 -0.40
CA ALA A 277 -19.81 -4.98 -1.41
C ALA A 277 -19.98 -3.48 -1.11
N ALA A 278 -21.17 -3.03 -0.73
CA ALA A 278 -21.43 -1.64 -0.33
C ALA A 278 -20.60 -1.24 0.91
N ALA A 279 -20.64 -2.07 1.96
CA ALA A 279 -19.93 -1.80 3.21
C ALA A 279 -18.40 -1.90 3.07
N ALA A 280 -17.88 -2.69 2.13
CA ALA A 280 -16.44 -2.83 1.88
C ALA A 280 -15.77 -1.54 1.37
N ASN A 281 -16.55 -0.58 0.85
CA ASN A 281 -16.01 0.73 0.48
C ASN A 281 -15.52 1.56 1.69
N ALA A 282 -15.86 1.16 2.92
CA ALA A 282 -15.29 1.75 4.13
C ALA A 282 -13.82 1.34 4.38
N ASP A 283 -13.42 0.16 3.90
CA ASP A 283 -12.07 -0.38 4.16
C ASP A 283 -10.95 0.56 3.65
N PRO A 284 -10.94 1.03 2.38
CA PRO A 284 -9.91 1.94 1.91
C PRO A 284 -9.87 3.26 2.70
N LEU A 285 -11.02 3.80 3.09
CA LEU A 285 -11.07 5.05 3.86
C LEU A 285 -10.37 4.92 5.21
N ALA A 286 -10.47 3.77 5.87
CA ALA A 286 -9.78 3.53 7.13
C ALA A 286 -8.30 3.17 6.91
N TYR A 287 -8.03 2.17 6.03
CA TYR A 287 -6.67 1.64 5.84
C TYR A 287 -5.72 2.61 5.17
N ASP A 288 -6.15 3.32 4.14
CA ASP A 288 -5.27 4.21 3.39
C ASP A 288 -4.86 5.43 4.20
N VAL A 289 -5.74 5.90 5.10
CA VAL A 289 -5.37 6.95 6.06
C VAL A 289 -4.38 6.42 7.10
N MET A 290 -4.60 5.23 7.64
CA MET A 290 -3.67 4.61 8.59
C MET A 290 -2.30 4.30 7.95
N ALA A 291 -2.27 3.87 6.69
CA ALA A 291 -1.05 3.53 5.95
C ALA A 291 -0.05 4.70 5.88
N ALA A 292 -0.53 5.94 5.90
CA ALA A 292 0.32 7.12 5.97
C ALA A 292 1.13 7.18 7.27
N PHE A 293 0.53 6.83 8.41
CA PHE A 293 1.22 6.79 9.70
C PHE A 293 2.16 5.58 9.81
N HIS A 294 1.83 4.46 9.15
CA HIS A 294 2.72 3.30 9.07
C HIS A 294 3.99 3.65 8.26
N THR A 295 3.82 4.34 7.13
CA THR A 295 4.94 4.84 6.31
C THR A 295 5.78 5.83 7.09
N ALA A 296 5.15 6.76 7.81
CA ALA A 296 5.85 7.68 8.72
C ALA A 296 6.64 6.91 9.79
N CYS A 297 6.00 5.94 10.45
CA CYS A 297 6.66 5.10 11.47
C CYS A 297 7.94 4.46 10.92
N ALA A 298 7.86 3.80 9.76
CA ALA A 298 9.00 3.13 9.14
C ALA A 298 10.14 4.11 8.80
N SER A 299 9.81 5.28 8.24
CA SER A 299 10.79 6.30 7.83
C SER A 299 11.46 6.95 9.04
N PHE A 300 10.67 7.36 10.05
CA PHE A 300 11.22 7.97 11.28
C PHE A 300 12.05 6.98 12.09
N VAL A 301 11.58 5.74 12.25
CA VAL A 301 12.35 4.68 12.92
C VAL A 301 13.64 4.40 12.14
N GLY A 302 13.57 4.29 10.80
CA GLY A 302 14.72 4.03 9.94
C GLY A 302 15.79 5.11 10.05
N GLN A 303 15.44 6.41 9.91
CA GLN A 303 16.41 7.50 10.05
C GLN A 303 17.00 7.58 11.47
N ASN A 304 16.15 7.47 12.51
CA ASN A 304 16.65 7.52 13.89
C ASN A 304 17.48 6.28 14.27
N TYR A 305 17.23 5.13 13.61
CA TYR A 305 18.11 3.96 13.74
C TYR A 305 19.49 4.24 13.12
N GLY A 306 19.53 4.81 11.91
CA GLY A 306 20.77 5.24 11.27
C GLY A 306 21.56 6.22 12.15
N ALA A 307 20.88 7.19 12.75
CA ALA A 307 21.45 8.18 13.65
C ALA A 307 21.81 7.63 15.05
N GLY A 308 21.51 6.36 15.37
CA GLY A 308 21.80 5.76 16.68
C GLY A 308 20.92 6.27 17.82
N ASN A 309 19.79 6.93 17.55
CA ASN A 309 18.95 7.57 18.56
C ASN A 309 17.83 6.65 19.07
N LYS A 310 18.18 5.84 20.07
CA LYS A 310 17.27 4.86 20.68
C LYS A 310 15.96 5.47 21.22
N GLU A 311 16.04 6.63 21.85
CA GLU A 311 14.88 7.27 22.46
C GLU A 311 13.89 7.74 21.39
N ARG A 312 14.39 8.36 20.30
CA ARG A 312 13.55 8.79 19.20
C ARG A 312 12.94 7.62 18.42
N ILE A 313 13.63 6.50 18.28
CA ILE A 313 13.06 5.26 17.71
C ILE A 313 11.81 4.86 18.50
N ARG A 314 11.93 4.75 19.83
CA ARG A 314 10.82 4.35 20.71
C ARG A 314 9.67 5.37 20.63
N LYS A 315 9.97 6.66 20.73
CA LYS A 315 8.96 7.74 20.64
C LYS A 315 8.27 7.75 19.27
N SER A 316 9.00 7.58 18.17
CA SER A 316 8.43 7.54 16.82
C SER A 316 7.41 6.41 16.69
N TYR A 317 7.71 5.21 17.18
CA TYR A 317 6.77 4.10 17.19
C TYR A 317 5.48 4.45 17.97
N HIS A 318 5.60 4.90 19.22
CA HIS A 318 4.42 5.17 20.06
C HIS A 318 3.57 6.33 19.53
N ILE A 319 4.18 7.39 19.00
CA ILE A 319 3.45 8.52 18.43
C ILE A 319 2.73 8.11 17.13
N SER A 320 3.40 7.38 16.25
CA SER A 320 2.77 6.87 15.02
C SER A 320 1.62 5.92 15.32
N LEU A 321 1.79 5.04 16.31
CA LEU A 321 0.74 4.14 16.78
C LEU A 321 -0.45 4.93 17.35
N ALA A 322 -0.20 5.93 18.19
CA ALA A 322 -1.26 6.76 18.78
C ALA A 322 -2.04 7.53 17.72
N TYR A 323 -1.37 8.09 16.71
CA TYR A 323 -2.04 8.76 15.60
C TYR A 323 -2.82 7.79 14.73
N SER A 324 -2.23 6.65 14.34
CA SER A 324 -2.90 5.63 13.54
C SER A 324 -4.15 5.11 14.25
N PHE A 325 -4.04 4.75 15.52
CA PHE A 325 -5.18 4.32 16.34
C PHE A 325 -6.24 5.41 16.50
N GLY A 326 -5.83 6.62 16.87
CA GLY A 326 -6.75 7.74 17.11
C GLY A 326 -7.52 8.15 15.85
N VAL A 327 -6.83 8.28 14.72
CA VAL A 327 -7.48 8.63 13.45
C VAL A 327 -8.41 7.50 12.98
N SER A 328 -7.98 6.24 13.09
CA SER A 328 -8.83 5.10 12.78
C SER A 328 -10.06 5.04 13.69
N ALA A 329 -9.91 5.29 14.98
CA ALA A 329 -11.04 5.35 15.91
C ALA A 329 -12.02 6.48 15.56
N CYS A 330 -11.53 7.65 15.13
CA CYS A 330 -12.38 8.73 14.65
C CYS A 330 -13.14 8.35 13.37
N ILE A 331 -12.47 7.76 12.38
CA ILE A 331 -13.11 7.28 11.15
C ILE A 331 -14.14 6.21 11.47
N SER A 332 -13.80 5.25 12.33
CA SER A 332 -14.73 4.22 12.80
C SER A 332 -15.95 4.81 13.49
N ALA A 333 -15.76 5.77 14.39
CA ALA A 333 -16.88 6.44 15.05
C ALA A 333 -17.80 7.16 14.06
N LEU A 334 -17.23 7.85 13.06
CA LEU A 334 -18.01 8.49 11.99
C LEU A 334 -18.77 7.47 11.15
N LEU A 335 -18.13 6.38 10.75
CA LEU A 335 -18.79 5.30 10.00
C LEU A 335 -19.92 4.65 10.80
N LEU A 336 -19.73 4.45 12.10
CA LEU A 336 -20.76 3.86 12.97
C LEU A 336 -21.91 4.84 13.26
N LEU A 337 -21.63 6.12 13.42
CA LEU A 337 -22.68 7.15 13.63
C LEU A 337 -23.50 7.38 12.36
N PHE A 338 -22.87 7.37 11.20
CA PHE A 338 -23.49 7.67 9.91
C PHE A 338 -23.62 6.43 9.01
N HIS A 339 -23.70 5.22 9.60
CA HIS A 339 -23.69 3.94 8.87
C HIS A 339 -24.77 3.85 7.78
N ARG A 340 -26.00 4.32 8.05
CA ARG A 340 -27.08 4.30 7.06
C ARG A 340 -26.86 5.28 5.93
N GLN A 341 -26.40 6.49 6.24
CA GLN A 341 -26.06 7.51 5.24
C GLN A 341 -24.91 7.04 4.34
N PHE A 342 -23.87 6.44 4.95
CA PHE A 342 -22.74 5.89 4.22
C PHE A 342 -23.18 4.78 3.25
N LEU A 343 -23.95 3.81 3.73
CA LEU A 343 -24.46 2.72 2.88
C LEU A 343 -25.43 3.23 1.82
N GLY A 344 -26.24 4.24 2.15
CA GLY A 344 -27.18 4.89 1.24
C GLY A 344 -26.52 5.58 0.03
N ILE A 345 -25.20 5.87 0.07
CA ILE A 345 -24.46 6.35 -1.09
C ILE A 345 -24.37 5.28 -2.20
N PHE A 346 -24.33 4.00 -1.78
CA PHE A 346 -24.09 2.87 -2.70
C PHE A 346 -25.37 2.11 -3.09
N THR A 347 -26.41 2.18 -2.26
CA THR A 347 -27.66 1.45 -2.52
C THR A 347 -28.86 2.15 -1.89
N SER A 348 -29.98 2.12 -2.58
CA SER A 348 -31.29 2.57 -2.07
C SER A 348 -32.15 1.43 -1.51
N ASP A 349 -31.70 0.17 -1.64
CA ASP A 349 -32.43 -0.99 -1.13
C ASP A 349 -32.32 -1.08 0.41
N PRO A 350 -33.43 -0.94 1.17
CA PRO A 350 -33.42 -0.98 2.62
C PRO A 350 -32.89 -2.31 3.18
N ALA A 351 -33.11 -3.44 2.50
CA ALA A 351 -32.67 -4.76 2.93
C ALA A 351 -31.14 -4.86 2.84
N VAL A 352 -30.55 -4.36 1.76
CA VAL A 352 -29.10 -4.29 1.55
C VAL A 352 -28.45 -3.36 2.56
N VAL A 353 -29.05 -2.18 2.83
CA VAL A 353 -28.56 -1.24 3.85
C VAL A 353 -28.56 -1.91 5.22
N GLN A 354 -29.66 -2.56 5.61
CA GLN A 354 -29.77 -3.22 6.92
C GLN A 354 -28.74 -4.35 7.10
N ALA A 355 -28.52 -5.17 6.07
CA ALA A 355 -27.53 -6.24 6.10
C ALA A 355 -26.09 -5.66 6.17
N GLY A 356 -25.80 -4.57 5.45
CA GLY A 356 -24.49 -3.91 5.43
C GLY A 356 -24.10 -3.28 6.77
N VAL A 357 -25.06 -2.87 7.57
CA VAL A 357 -24.83 -2.33 8.93
C VAL A 357 -24.02 -3.32 9.78
N THR A 358 -24.32 -4.62 9.72
CA THR A 358 -23.61 -5.65 10.48
C THR A 358 -22.11 -5.64 10.18
N ARG A 359 -21.73 -5.55 8.88
CA ARG A 359 -20.33 -5.46 8.49
C ARG A 359 -19.66 -4.19 9.00
N LEU A 360 -20.31 -3.03 8.83
CA LEU A 360 -19.78 -1.75 9.29
C LEU A 360 -19.54 -1.75 10.81
N PHE A 361 -20.42 -2.36 11.60
CA PHE A 361 -20.22 -2.47 13.05
C PHE A 361 -19.03 -3.35 13.40
N VAL A 362 -18.95 -4.56 12.86
CA VAL A 362 -17.83 -5.48 13.16
C VAL A 362 -16.50 -4.90 12.68
N MET A 363 -16.46 -4.41 11.45
CA MET A 363 -15.22 -3.86 10.87
C MET A 363 -14.85 -2.51 11.49
N GLY A 364 -15.84 -1.61 11.72
CA GLY A 364 -15.59 -0.31 12.34
C GLY A 364 -15.02 -0.45 13.75
N LEU A 365 -15.49 -1.40 14.54
CA LEU A 365 -14.88 -1.70 15.83
C LEU A 365 -13.50 -2.36 15.72
N SER A 366 -13.22 -2.97 14.59
CA SER A 366 -11.97 -3.72 14.35
C SER A 366 -10.81 -2.85 13.82
N TYR A 367 -11.09 -1.83 12.98
CA TYR A 367 -10.05 -1.02 12.34
C TYR A 367 -9.02 -0.41 13.31
N PRO A 368 -9.38 0.21 14.46
CA PRO A 368 -8.39 0.79 15.35
C PRO A 368 -7.36 -0.23 15.85
N TRP A 369 -7.76 -1.47 16.03
CA TRP A 369 -6.89 -2.52 16.54
C TRP A 369 -5.86 -2.99 15.51
N SER A 370 -6.15 -2.87 14.21
CA SER A 370 -5.16 -3.16 13.17
C SER A 370 -3.95 -2.23 13.23
N ALA A 371 -4.10 -1.02 13.79
CA ALA A 371 -2.99 -0.08 13.98
C ALA A 371 -1.84 -0.70 14.81
N PHE A 372 -2.16 -1.54 15.80
CA PHE A 372 -1.14 -2.23 16.60
C PHE A 372 -0.32 -3.20 15.76
N MET A 373 -0.95 -3.92 14.86
CA MET A 373 -0.28 -4.82 13.92
C MET A 373 0.61 -4.02 12.96
N ASP A 374 0.01 -3.10 12.23
CA ASP A 374 0.66 -2.44 11.08
C ASP A 374 1.77 -1.46 11.50
N CYS A 375 1.56 -0.66 12.56
CA CYS A 375 2.62 0.20 13.09
C CYS A 375 3.78 -0.60 13.66
N THR A 376 3.53 -1.76 14.27
CA THR A 376 4.58 -2.62 14.81
C THR A 376 5.41 -3.27 13.70
N ILE A 377 4.74 -3.72 12.62
CA ILE A 377 5.41 -4.18 11.39
C ILE A 377 6.27 -3.06 10.81
N ALA A 378 5.73 -1.85 10.68
CA ALA A 378 6.43 -0.70 10.16
C ALA A 378 7.68 -0.34 10.99
N ALA A 379 7.57 -0.36 12.33
CA ALA A 379 8.67 -0.14 13.24
C ALA A 379 9.76 -1.23 13.12
N SER A 380 9.36 -2.49 13.04
CA SER A 380 10.29 -3.63 12.84
C SER A 380 11.05 -3.50 11.52
N ARG A 381 10.34 -3.10 10.44
CA ARG A 381 10.95 -2.80 9.14
C ARG A 381 11.94 -1.65 9.23
N GLY A 382 11.58 -0.56 9.92
CA GLY A 382 12.47 0.57 10.17
C GLY A 382 13.77 0.17 10.86
N LEU A 383 13.73 -0.85 11.74
CA LEU A 383 14.91 -1.48 12.32
C LEU A 383 15.65 -2.42 11.33
N GLY A 384 15.18 -2.56 10.09
CA GLY A 384 15.77 -3.43 9.07
C GLY A 384 15.41 -4.91 9.19
N LYS A 385 14.36 -5.22 9.95
CA LYS A 385 13.88 -6.60 10.15
C LYS A 385 12.53 -6.76 9.43
N THR A 386 12.53 -7.32 8.21
CA THR A 386 11.32 -7.49 7.40
C THR A 386 10.82 -8.93 7.40
N MET A 387 11.71 -9.91 7.38
CA MET A 387 11.34 -11.33 7.24
C MET A 387 10.46 -11.81 8.42
N GLY A 388 10.84 -11.51 9.67
CA GLY A 388 10.07 -11.94 10.84
C GLY A 388 8.63 -11.43 10.83
N PRO A 389 8.40 -10.10 10.71
CA PRO A 389 7.06 -9.54 10.55
C PRO A 389 6.28 -10.16 9.39
N THR A 390 6.92 -10.34 8.22
CA THR A 390 6.26 -10.97 7.08
C THR A 390 5.75 -12.38 7.40
N VAL A 391 6.58 -13.22 8.03
CA VAL A 391 6.17 -14.59 8.42
C VAL A 391 5.02 -14.56 9.42
N ILE A 392 5.06 -13.67 10.42
CA ILE A 392 3.98 -13.53 11.42
C ILE A 392 2.67 -13.13 10.73
N VAL A 393 2.69 -12.18 9.81
CA VAL A 393 1.49 -11.77 9.05
C VAL A 393 0.98 -12.89 8.15
N LEU A 394 1.87 -13.60 7.45
CA LEU A 394 1.47 -14.71 6.59
C LEU A 394 0.77 -15.82 7.41
N LEU A 395 1.30 -16.16 8.57
CA LEU A 395 0.68 -17.18 9.43
C LEU A 395 -0.54 -16.64 10.17
N GLY A 396 -0.43 -15.49 10.83
CA GLY A 396 -1.45 -14.95 11.72
C GLY A 396 -2.63 -14.28 11.01
N SER A 397 -2.40 -13.74 9.80
CA SER A 397 -3.48 -13.08 9.03
C SER A 397 -3.90 -13.86 7.79
N CYS A 398 -2.98 -14.50 7.04
CA CYS A 398 -3.36 -15.17 5.81
C CYS A 398 -3.76 -16.62 6.05
N VAL A 399 -2.86 -17.45 6.60
CA VAL A 399 -3.14 -18.87 6.87
C VAL A 399 -4.26 -19.03 7.90
N PHE A 400 -4.22 -18.22 8.98
CA PHE A 400 -5.26 -18.22 10.00
C PHE A 400 -6.65 -17.94 9.42
N ARG A 401 -6.79 -16.97 8.49
CA ARG A 401 -8.08 -16.65 7.87
C ARG A 401 -8.60 -17.82 7.04
N ILE A 402 -7.74 -18.50 6.32
CA ILE A 402 -8.12 -19.70 5.55
C ILE A 402 -8.64 -20.78 6.50
N ILE A 403 -7.89 -21.08 7.57
CA ILE A 403 -8.30 -22.06 8.58
C ILE A 403 -9.64 -21.65 9.20
N TRP A 404 -9.82 -20.38 9.56
CA TRP A 404 -11.06 -19.86 10.14
C TRP A 404 -12.27 -20.09 9.24
N VAL A 405 -12.14 -19.81 7.94
CA VAL A 405 -13.22 -20.01 6.97
C VAL A 405 -13.64 -21.48 6.90
N TYR A 406 -12.71 -22.41 6.89
CA TYR A 406 -13.00 -23.85 6.79
C TYR A 406 -13.31 -24.54 8.14
N THR A 407 -13.18 -23.84 9.25
CA THR A 407 -13.48 -24.39 10.59
C THR A 407 -14.57 -23.60 11.30
N ILE A 408 -14.25 -22.45 11.87
CA ILE A 408 -15.15 -21.63 12.68
C ILE A 408 -16.36 -21.15 11.87
N PHE A 409 -16.09 -20.57 10.70
CA PHE A 409 -17.18 -20.09 9.83
C PHE A 409 -17.99 -21.27 9.30
N ALA A 410 -17.37 -22.37 8.89
CA ALA A 410 -18.08 -23.55 8.43
C ALA A 410 -18.97 -24.18 9.51
N TYR A 411 -18.59 -24.06 10.80
CA TYR A 411 -19.38 -24.57 11.92
C TYR A 411 -20.58 -23.65 12.24
N PHE A 412 -20.38 -22.35 12.35
CA PHE A 412 -21.43 -21.39 12.75
C PHE A 412 -22.32 -20.95 11.59
N GLY A 413 -21.82 -20.87 10.37
CA GLY A 413 -22.55 -20.50 9.16
C GLY A 413 -23.12 -19.07 9.15
N THR A 414 -22.67 -18.18 10.04
CA THR A 414 -23.19 -16.81 10.16
C THR A 414 -22.23 -15.78 9.58
N ILE A 415 -22.77 -14.70 9.00
CA ILE A 415 -21.96 -13.61 8.45
C ILE A 415 -21.11 -12.92 9.54
N VAL A 416 -21.60 -12.86 10.78
CA VAL A 416 -20.87 -12.30 11.91
C VAL A 416 -19.63 -13.16 12.21
N SER A 417 -19.79 -14.50 12.24
CA SER A 417 -18.64 -15.40 12.46
C SER A 417 -17.59 -15.26 11.37
N LEU A 418 -18.00 -14.95 10.14
CA LEU A 418 -17.06 -14.66 9.05
C LEU A 418 -16.31 -13.35 9.30
N TYR A 419 -16.98 -12.26 9.66
CA TYR A 419 -16.33 -10.96 9.88
C TYR A 419 -15.45 -10.92 11.13
N LEU A 420 -15.77 -11.68 12.17
CA LEU A 420 -14.95 -11.76 13.39
C LEU A 420 -13.53 -12.28 13.13
N LEU A 421 -13.31 -12.99 12.00
CA LEU A 421 -11.97 -13.43 11.62
C LEU A 421 -10.97 -12.26 11.51
N TYR A 422 -11.43 -11.07 11.10
CA TYR A 422 -10.55 -9.91 10.94
C TYR A 422 -10.00 -9.46 12.29
N ILE A 423 -10.86 -9.18 13.25
CA ILE A 423 -10.44 -8.68 14.58
C ILE A 423 -9.57 -9.74 15.28
N VAL A 424 -9.96 -11.01 15.26
CA VAL A 424 -9.20 -12.09 15.91
C VAL A 424 -7.82 -12.25 15.28
N SER A 425 -7.76 -12.28 13.93
CA SER A 425 -6.48 -12.38 13.22
C SER A 425 -5.55 -11.20 13.51
N TRP A 426 -6.09 -9.98 13.57
CA TRP A 426 -5.31 -8.78 13.88
C TRP A 426 -4.78 -8.77 15.31
N PHE A 427 -5.59 -9.19 16.29
CA PHE A 427 -5.14 -9.30 17.68
C PHE A 427 -4.01 -10.34 17.84
N ILE A 428 -4.19 -11.51 17.25
CA ILE A 428 -3.16 -12.58 17.32
C ILE A 428 -1.88 -12.08 16.65
N THR A 429 -2.00 -11.56 15.42
CA THR A 429 -0.83 -11.07 14.67
C THR A 429 -0.15 -9.93 15.41
N ALA A 430 -0.91 -8.94 15.92
CA ALA A 430 -0.36 -7.82 16.69
C ALA A 430 0.38 -8.28 17.96
N ALA A 431 -0.15 -9.26 18.69
CA ALA A 431 0.50 -9.78 19.88
C ALA A 431 1.89 -10.37 19.56
N PHE A 432 1.98 -11.21 18.52
CA PHE A 432 3.26 -11.77 18.08
C PHE A 432 4.21 -10.70 17.54
N GLU A 433 3.70 -9.73 16.76
CA GLU A 433 4.48 -8.61 16.23
C GLU A 433 5.07 -7.75 17.37
N ILE A 434 4.29 -7.42 18.39
CA ILE A 434 4.76 -6.62 19.54
C ILE A 434 5.86 -7.36 20.30
N VAL A 435 5.71 -8.65 20.53
CA VAL A 435 6.75 -9.47 21.19
C VAL A 435 8.03 -9.49 20.35
N MET A 436 7.89 -9.73 19.04
CA MET A 436 9.01 -9.76 18.12
C MET A 436 9.70 -8.39 17.99
N TYR A 437 8.93 -7.31 17.89
CA TYR A 437 9.46 -5.94 17.85
C TYR A 437 10.26 -5.60 19.11
N ARG A 438 9.76 -5.94 20.30
CA ARG A 438 10.50 -5.73 21.56
C ARG A 438 11.86 -6.43 21.54
N ARG A 439 11.91 -7.66 21.03
CA ARG A 439 13.17 -8.41 20.87
C ARG A 439 14.09 -7.70 19.85
N TYR A 440 13.60 -7.34 18.69
CA TYR A 440 14.36 -6.63 17.67
C TYR A 440 14.85 -5.26 18.14
N PHE A 441 14.01 -4.52 18.85
CA PHE A 441 14.40 -3.24 19.43
C PHE A 441 15.57 -3.38 20.39
N HIS A 442 15.53 -4.36 21.29
CA HIS A 442 16.64 -4.64 22.22
C HIS A 442 17.91 -5.07 21.47
N GLU A 443 17.80 -6.02 20.56
CA GLU A 443 18.91 -6.53 19.76
C GLU A 443 19.60 -5.41 18.97
N GLN A 444 18.82 -4.66 18.19
CA GLN A 444 19.34 -3.64 17.30
C GLN A 444 19.86 -2.39 18.04
N THR A 445 19.29 -2.02 19.16
CA THR A 445 19.74 -0.84 19.93
C THR A 445 20.85 -1.15 20.93
N SER A 446 21.12 -2.41 21.25
CA SER A 446 22.29 -2.80 22.07
C SER A 446 23.62 -2.45 21.41
N ILE A 447 23.64 -2.40 20.08
CA ILE A 447 24.81 -2.07 19.26
C ILE A 447 25.22 -0.59 19.47
N PHE A 448 24.29 0.32 19.78
CA PHE A 448 24.57 1.74 19.98
C PHE A 448 25.48 2.01 21.21
N LYS A 449 25.47 1.12 22.20
CA LYS A 449 26.34 1.23 23.39
C LYS A 449 27.82 0.95 23.08
N LYS A 450 28.13 0.37 21.90
CA LYS A 450 29.50 -0.02 21.51
C LYS A 450 30.21 0.99 20.60
N LYS A 451 29.48 1.99 20.07
CA LYS A 451 30.08 3.09 19.31
C LYS A 451 30.14 4.32 20.22
N PRO A 452 31.32 4.90 20.51
CA PRO A 452 31.39 6.19 21.19
C PRO A 452 30.67 7.23 20.31
N VAL A 453 29.79 8.02 20.95
CA VAL A 453 29.20 9.21 20.32
C VAL A 453 30.39 10.10 19.97
N VAL A 454 30.68 10.23 18.69
CA VAL A 454 31.57 11.29 18.23
C VAL A 454 30.77 12.56 18.36
N ALA A 455 31.20 13.38 19.32
CA ALA A 455 30.62 14.66 19.64
C ALA A 455 30.81 15.67 18.52
#